data_7479f1c8c2c57e5801ec79ca0911ad44
#
_entry.id   7479f1c8c2c57e5801ec79ca0911ad44
#
_cell.length_a   1.000
_cell.length_b   1.000
_cell.length_c   1.000
_cell.angle_alpha   90.00
_cell.angle_beta   90.00
_cell.angle_gamma   90.00
#
_symmetry.space_group_name_H-M   'P 1'
#
loop_
_entity.id
_entity.type
_entity.pdbx_description
1 polymer ?
#
loop_
_entity_poly.entity_id
_entity_poly.type
_entity_poly.pdbx_seq_one_letter_code
_entity_poly.pdbx_strand_id
1 'polypeptide(L)'
;MAWSEHKLHRWLAQRPRPKGLRTPLGHDAAQIRSNPDAVICVDACVEGVHFERDTPAARVGHKAAARALSDLAACGAIPTALLLGLRAPKEATARRLQGMISALDQLGQQHGAFLVGGDLSCAPGPLGLTVTAIGHLQPGCKPVTRSGGRGGDILLITGPVGGSRAGRHLRFEPRLNEGRLLVRSGVRALMDVSDGLALDCDRLARQSQVALELTLDALPIHKDAERAAKRDGSTALSHALNDGEDHELIALLPRSKRKLLEPGEPLAGVHVIGRARNQTPVGLILCQGDSREEWSGKGGWQHGA
;
A
#
# COMPACT_ATOMS: atom_id res chain seq x y z
N MET A 1 -9.45 3.23 32.37
CA MET A 1 -10.13 4.55 32.40
C MET A 1 -10.65 4.83 31.00
N ALA A 2 -11.90 5.26 30.90
CA ALA A 2 -12.47 5.72 29.63
C ALA A 2 -11.64 6.90 29.09
N TRP A 3 -11.50 6.97 27.78
CA TRP A 3 -10.84 8.10 27.14
C TRP A 3 -11.75 9.35 27.13
N SER A 4 -11.14 10.52 27.03
CA SER A 4 -11.88 11.75 26.73
C SER A 4 -11.11 12.54 25.67
N GLU A 5 -11.83 13.18 24.79
CA GLU A 5 -11.30 14.01 23.72
C GLU A 5 -10.27 15.03 24.24
N HIS A 6 -10.65 15.80 25.26
CA HIS A 6 -9.78 16.81 25.87
C HIS A 6 -8.44 16.26 26.41
N LYS A 7 -8.44 15.04 27.01
CA LYS A 7 -7.19 14.41 27.49
C LYS A 7 -6.30 13.98 26.35
N LEU A 8 -6.89 13.47 25.25
CA LEU A 8 -6.15 13.03 24.09
C LEU A 8 -5.56 14.22 23.31
N HIS A 9 -6.33 15.30 23.12
CA HIS A 9 -5.84 16.56 22.54
C HIS A 9 -4.67 17.14 23.33
N ARG A 10 -4.78 17.18 24.67
CA ARG A 10 -3.68 17.63 25.53
C ARG A 10 -2.43 16.79 25.36
N TRP A 11 -2.58 15.47 25.30
CA TRP A 11 -1.47 14.57 25.08
C TRP A 11 -0.85 14.77 23.69
N LEU A 12 -1.64 14.94 22.63
CA LEU A 12 -1.16 15.25 21.27
C LEU A 12 -0.38 16.58 21.24
N ALA A 13 -0.91 17.62 21.87
CA ALA A 13 -0.27 18.94 21.91
C ALA A 13 1.08 18.96 22.65
N GLN A 14 1.33 18.00 23.53
CA GLN A 14 2.61 17.84 24.25
C GLN A 14 3.68 17.08 23.47
N ARG A 15 3.33 16.52 22.29
CA ARG A 15 4.31 15.81 21.48
C ARG A 15 5.34 16.77 20.86
N PRO A 16 6.57 16.29 20.61
CA PRO A 16 7.57 17.09 19.91
C PRO A 16 7.03 17.61 18.56
N ARG A 17 7.29 18.89 18.29
CA ARG A 17 6.86 19.51 17.02
C ARG A 17 7.54 18.81 15.84
N PRO A 18 6.77 18.29 14.87
CA PRO A 18 7.32 17.68 13.67
C PRO A 18 8.18 18.64 12.86
N LYS A 19 9.25 18.11 12.28
CA LYS A 19 10.13 18.86 11.38
C LYS A 19 9.35 19.30 10.13
N GLY A 20 9.35 20.60 9.82
CA GLY A 20 8.59 21.14 8.66
C GLY A 20 7.18 21.62 8.98
N LEU A 21 6.63 21.32 10.15
CA LEU A 21 5.38 21.91 10.62
C LEU A 21 5.62 23.37 11.06
N ARG A 22 4.92 24.33 10.48
CA ARG A 22 5.07 25.77 10.78
C ARG A 22 4.19 26.24 11.93
N THR A 23 3.01 25.64 12.11
CA THR A 23 2.13 25.87 13.25
C THR A 23 2.45 24.87 14.37
N PRO A 24 2.23 25.21 15.66
CA PRO A 24 2.22 24.24 16.74
C PRO A 24 1.14 23.17 16.53
N LEU A 25 1.27 22.00 17.18
CA LEU A 25 0.16 21.05 17.29
C LEU A 25 -0.96 21.64 18.18
N GLY A 26 -2.22 21.32 17.86
CA GLY A 26 -3.40 21.81 18.61
C GLY A 26 -4.03 23.07 18.05
N HIS A 27 -3.70 23.51 16.84
CA HIS A 27 -4.42 24.55 16.09
C HIS A 27 -5.46 23.93 15.16
N ASP A 28 -6.41 24.78 14.68
CA ASP A 28 -7.48 24.35 13.77
C ASP A 28 -6.97 23.82 12.43
N ALA A 29 -5.77 24.24 12.01
CA ALA A 29 -5.13 23.75 10.78
C ALA A 29 -3.62 23.66 10.93
N ALA A 30 -3.03 22.68 10.23
CA ALA A 30 -1.58 22.52 10.14
C ALA A 30 -1.02 23.25 8.91
N GLN A 31 -0.07 24.17 9.14
CA GLN A 31 0.71 24.76 8.05
C GLN A 31 2.00 23.97 7.86
N ILE A 32 2.10 23.26 6.76
CA ILE A 32 3.31 22.51 6.38
C ILE A 32 4.00 23.20 5.20
N ARG A 33 5.30 22.96 5.06
CA ARG A 33 6.00 23.30 3.82
C ARG A 33 5.59 22.27 2.76
N SER A 34 4.90 22.70 1.72
CA SER A 34 4.49 21.88 0.59
C SER A 34 5.26 22.28 -0.67
N ASN A 35 5.45 21.33 -1.56
CA ASN A 35 5.87 21.55 -2.94
C ASN A 35 4.61 21.87 -3.78
N PRO A 36 4.67 22.69 -4.83
CA PRO A 36 3.49 22.97 -5.68
C PRO A 36 2.85 21.71 -6.27
N ASP A 37 3.61 20.64 -6.49
CA ASP A 37 3.12 19.36 -7.02
C ASP A 37 2.94 18.32 -5.89
N ALA A 38 2.00 18.56 -4.99
CA ALA A 38 1.69 17.62 -3.91
C ALA A 38 0.97 16.37 -4.44
N VAL A 39 1.39 15.19 -3.96
CA VAL A 39 0.67 13.92 -4.12
C VAL A 39 -0.07 13.64 -2.82
N ILE A 40 -1.37 13.36 -2.92
CA ILE A 40 -2.25 13.18 -1.76
C ILE A 40 -3.06 11.91 -1.96
N CYS A 41 -3.13 11.07 -0.93
CA CYS A 41 -4.03 9.92 -0.87
C CYS A 41 -4.72 9.85 0.49
N VAL A 42 -5.77 9.04 0.56
CA VAL A 42 -6.50 8.75 1.81
C VAL A 42 -6.86 7.27 1.84
N ASP A 43 -6.65 6.64 2.99
CA ASP A 43 -6.99 5.25 3.18
C ASP A 43 -7.61 5.00 4.56
N ALA A 44 -8.57 4.08 4.63
CA ALA A 44 -9.29 3.72 5.84
C ALA A 44 -8.84 2.36 6.37
N CYS A 45 -8.71 2.26 7.69
CA CYS A 45 -8.42 1.05 8.43
C CYS A 45 -9.49 0.84 9.50
N VAL A 46 -10.40 -0.13 9.28
CA VAL A 46 -11.63 -0.31 10.07
C VAL A 46 -11.62 -1.66 10.76
N GLU A 47 -12.01 -1.67 12.06
CA GLU A 47 -12.18 -2.88 12.87
C GLU A 47 -13.23 -3.81 12.26
N GLY A 48 -12.95 -5.11 12.22
CA GLY A 48 -13.80 -6.13 11.58
C GLY A 48 -13.67 -6.25 10.07
N VAL A 49 -12.90 -5.32 9.43
CA VAL A 49 -12.60 -5.35 7.98
C VAL A 49 -11.10 -5.50 7.76
N HIS A 50 -10.31 -4.62 8.34
CA HIS A 50 -8.87 -4.55 8.12
C HIS A 50 -8.04 -5.08 9.30
N PHE A 51 -8.63 -5.15 10.48
CA PHE A 51 -8.02 -5.72 11.69
C PHE A 51 -9.09 -6.22 12.65
N GLU A 52 -8.75 -7.22 13.45
CA GLU A 52 -9.64 -7.78 14.47
C GLU A 52 -9.63 -6.91 15.74
N ARG A 53 -10.69 -7.02 16.53
CA ARG A 53 -10.91 -6.22 17.75
C ARG A 53 -9.79 -6.36 18.78
N ASP A 54 -9.18 -7.54 18.87
CA ASP A 54 -8.08 -7.86 19.80
C ASP A 54 -6.69 -7.55 19.24
N THR A 55 -6.61 -7.07 17.99
CA THR A 55 -5.34 -6.70 17.38
C THR A 55 -4.62 -5.65 18.24
N PRO A 56 -3.31 -5.86 18.57
CA PRO A 56 -2.53 -4.91 19.36
C PRO A 56 -2.53 -3.51 18.75
N ALA A 57 -2.74 -2.50 19.60
CA ALA A 57 -2.86 -1.10 19.18
C ALA A 57 -1.72 -0.64 18.26
N ALA A 58 -0.47 -1.01 18.60
CA ALA A 58 0.69 -0.67 17.79
C ALA A 58 0.63 -1.26 16.36
N ARG A 59 0.07 -2.45 16.20
CA ARG A 59 -0.11 -3.08 14.89
C ARG A 59 -1.18 -2.38 14.06
N VAL A 60 -2.27 -1.96 14.71
CA VAL A 60 -3.34 -1.20 14.04
C VAL A 60 -2.83 0.16 13.54
N GLY A 61 -2.12 0.89 14.40
CA GLY A 61 -1.53 2.18 14.01
C GLY A 61 -0.48 2.05 12.90
N HIS A 62 0.40 1.06 13.00
CA HIS A 62 1.38 0.73 11.95
C HIS A 62 0.68 0.44 10.62
N LYS A 63 -0.29 -0.49 10.61
CA LYS A 63 -1.04 -0.85 9.40
C LYS A 63 -1.73 0.36 8.77
N ALA A 64 -2.40 1.19 9.57
CA ALA A 64 -3.10 2.36 9.05
C ALA A 64 -2.17 3.35 8.35
N ALA A 65 -0.98 3.61 8.91
CA ALA A 65 0.02 4.44 8.26
C ALA A 65 0.63 3.77 7.03
N ALA A 66 0.98 2.47 7.13
CA ALA A 66 1.65 1.74 6.08
C ALA A 66 0.80 1.65 4.81
N ARG A 67 -0.53 1.48 4.93
CA ARG A 67 -1.47 1.47 3.81
C ARG A 67 -1.45 2.80 3.04
N ALA A 68 -1.64 3.93 3.72
CA ALA A 68 -1.61 5.24 3.09
C ALA A 68 -0.22 5.58 2.49
N LEU A 69 0.87 5.13 3.14
CA LEU A 69 2.22 5.27 2.60
C LEU A 69 2.47 4.38 1.38
N SER A 70 1.78 3.23 1.27
CA SER A 70 1.83 2.35 0.10
C SER A 70 1.28 3.04 -1.15
N ASP A 71 0.21 3.82 -1.04
CA ASP A 71 -0.31 4.63 -2.15
C ASP A 71 0.71 5.67 -2.63
N LEU A 72 1.42 6.32 -1.70
CA LEU A 72 2.52 7.22 -2.06
C LEU A 72 3.68 6.48 -2.74
N ALA A 73 3.99 5.25 -2.29
CA ALA A 73 4.98 4.40 -2.93
C ALA A 73 4.56 4.03 -4.36
N ALA A 74 3.27 3.72 -4.58
CA ALA A 74 2.71 3.44 -5.90
C ALA A 74 2.76 4.63 -6.88
N CYS A 75 3.04 5.84 -6.38
CA CYS A 75 3.28 7.04 -7.19
C CYS A 75 4.76 7.45 -7.24
N GLY A 76 5.64 6.75 -6.51
CA GLY A 76 7.05 7.12 -6.35
C GLY A 76 7.26 8.42 -5.57
N ALA A 77 6.29 8.81 -4.74
CA ALA A 77 6.34 10.04 -3.96
C ALA A 77 7.22 9.92 -2.70
N ILE A 78 7.72 11.05 -2.24
CA ILE A 78 8.41 11.21 -0.97
C ILE A 78 7.38 11.71 0.04
N PRO A 79 7.08 10.95 1.11
CA PRO A 79 6.14 11.36 2.13
C PRO A 79 6.62 12.63 2.89
N THR A 80 5.67 13.46 3.34
CA THR A 80 5.96 14.68 4.12
C THR A 80 5.08 14.85 5.34
N ALA A 81 3.80 14.48 5.24
CA ALA A 81 2.86 14.65 6.34
C ALA A 81 1.78 13.58 6.34
N LEU A 82 1.25 13.30 7.53
CA LEU A 82 0.08 12.46 7.77
C LEU A 82 -0.97 13.25 8.53
N LEU A 83 -2.26 13.04 8.20
CA LEU A 83 -3.39 13.45 9.01
C LEU A 83 -4.20 12.20 9.40
N LEU A 84 -4.77 12.19 10.60
CA LEU A 84 -5.53 11.06 11.10
C LEU A 84 -6.95 11.48 11.47
N GLY A 85 -7.96 10.98 10.77
CA GLY A 85 -9.33 10.89 11.25
C GLY A 85 -9.48 9.64 12.11
N LEU A 86 -9.81 9.78 13.39
CA LEU A 86 -9.99 8.66 14.31
C LEU A 86 -11.43 8.65 14.83
N ARG A 87 -12.19 7.61 14.47
CA ARG A 87 -13.49 7.32 15.05
C ARG A 87 -13.38 6.20 16.05
N ALA A 88 -13.75 6.46 17.30
CA ALA A 88 -13.63 5.50 18.38
C ALA A 88 -14.94 5.36 19.15
N PRO A 89 -15.37 4.12 19.51
CA PRO A 89 -16.49 3.91 20.39
C PRO A 89 -16.15 4.36 21.82
N LYS A 90 -17.19 4.69 22.62
CA LYS A 90 -17.02 5.20 23.98
C LYS A 90 -16.24 4.25 24.91
N GLU A 91 -16.29 2.97 24.61
CA GLU A 91 -15.62 1.90 25.35
C GLU A 91 -14.12 1.81 25.07
N ALA A 92 -13.64 2.48 24.04
CA ALA A 92 -12.20 2.51 23.72
C ALA A 92 -11.42 3.13 24.88
N THR A 93 -10.24 2.59 25.18
CA THR A 93 -9.40 3.13 26.25
C THR A 93 -8.41 4.15 25.70
N ALA A 94 -8.12 5.19 26.46
CA ALA A 94 -7.12 6.19 26.11
C ALA A 94 -5.76 5.53 25.75
N ARG A 95 -5.34 4.52 26.51
CA ARG A 95 -4.11 3.77 26.27
C ARG A 95 -4.10 3.11 24.89
N ARG A 96 -5.22 2.49 24.45
CA ARG A 96 -5.34 1.86 23.13
C ARG A 96 -5.23 2.89 22.02
N LEU A 97 -5.97 4.02 22.13
CA LEU A 97 -5.94 5.08 21.12
C LEU A 97 -4.55 5.74 21.03
N GLN A 98 -3.92 6.05 22.15
CA GLN A 98 -2.56 6.58 22.19
C GLN A 98 -1.54 5.61 21.57
N GLY A 99 -1.67 4.31 21.84
CA GLY A 99 -0.81 3.29 21.23
C GLY A 99 -0.92 3.22 19.72
N MET A 100 -2.15 3.35 19.17
CA MET A 100 -2.38 3.41 17.72
C MET A 100 -1.77 4.66 17.11
N ILE A 101 -2.05 5.84 17.69
CA ILE A 101 -1.54 7.13 17.21
C ILE A 101 -0.01 7.16 17.26
N SER A 102 0.59 6.64 18.35
CA SER A 102 2.04 6.61 18.49
C SER A 102 2.71 5.73 17.44
N ALA A 103 2.16 4.55 17.17
CA ALA A 103 2.73 3.64 16.17
C ALA A 103 2.57 4.17 14.75
N LEU A 104 1.42 4.81 14.44
CA LEU A 104 1.18 5.50 13.18
C LEU A 104 2.23 6.59 12.93
N ASP A 105 2.40 7.48 13.90
CA ASP A 105 3.37 8.58 13.82
C ASP A 105 4.82 8.07 13.76
N GLN A 106 5.15 7.02 14.51
CA GLN A 106 6.47 6.41 14.49
C GLN A 106 6.83 5.88 13.10
N LEU A 107 5.92 5.15 12.45
CA LEU A 107 6.14 4.68 11.08
C LEU A 107 6.27 5.85 10.11
N GLY A 108 5.39 6.86 10.24
CA GLY A 108 5.49 8.08 9.42
C GLY A 108 6.86 8.73 9.54
N GLN A 109 7.37 8.92 10.77
CA GLN A 109 8.68 9.52 11.03
C GLN A 109 9.84 8.73 10.42
N GLN A 110 9.80 7.40 10.45
CA GLN A 110 10.80 6.54 9.81
C GLN A 110 10.92 6.81 8.31
N HIS A 111 9.82 7.23 7.68
CA HIS A 111 9.75 7.56 6.25
C HIS A 111 9.73 9.06 5.94
N GLY A 112 9.99 9.91 6.95
CA GLY A 112 10.06 11.36 6.78
C GLY A 112 8.71 12.09 6.75
N ALA A 113 7.62 11.37 7.02
CA ALA A 113 6.28 11.94 7.21
C ALA A 113 5.96 12.04 8.71
N PHE A 114 5.30 13.13 9.09
CA PHE A 114 4.94 13.38 10.47
C PHE A 114 3.42 13.51 10.60
N LEU A 115 2.87 13.01 11.69
CA LEU A 115 1.48 13.29 12.03
C LEU A 115 1.35 14.78 12.39
N VAL A 116 0.67 15.56 11.54
CA VAL A 116 0.58 17.02 11.67
C VAL A 116 -0.78 17.52 12.16
N GLY A 117 -1.78 16.63 12.21
CA GLY A 117 -3.14 16.97 12.65
C GLY A 117 -4.11 15.83 12.37
N GLY A 118 -5.39 16.13 12.52
CA GLY A 118 -6.47 15.18 12.29
C GLY A 118 -7.73 15.57 13.05
N ASP A 119 -8.66 14.62 13.12
CA ASP A 119 -9.94 14.76 13.82
C ASP A 119 -10.19 13.54 14.72
N LEU A 120 -10.92 13.74 15.79
CA LEU A 120 -11.28 12.70 16.75
C LEU A 120 -12.78 12.72 17.02
N SER A 121 -13.46 11.65 16.65
CA SER A 121 -14.90 11.51 16.85
C SER A 121 -15.24 10.34 17.78
N CYS A 122 -16.16 10.59 18.73
CA CYS A 122 -16.76 9.52 19.52
C CYS A 122 -18.10 9.11 18.90
N ALA A 123 -18.18 7.88 18.39
CA ALA A 123 -19.40 7.37 17.79
C ALA A 123 -19.54 5.86 18.02
N PRO A 124 -20.77 5.33 18.13
CA PRO A 124 -21.00 3.87 18.25
C PRO A 124 -20.53 3.14 16.99
N GLY A 125 -20.22 1.86 17.14
CA GLY A 125 -19.80 0.96 16.04
C GLY A 125 -18.29 0.71 16.01
N PRO A 126 -17.74 0.13 14.92
CA PRO A 126 -16.36 -0.30 14.85
C PRO A 126 -15.38 0.86 14.95
N LEU A 127 -14.23 0.62 15.57
CA LEU A 127 -13.12 1.58 15.60
C LEU A 127 -12.57 1.77 14.18
N GLY A 128 -12.31 3.00 13.77
CA GLY A 128 -11.79 3.32 12.44
C GLY A 128 -10.73 4.40 12.46
N LEU A 129 -9.68 4.18 11.68
CA LEU A 129 -8.63 5.14 11.40
C LEU A 129 -8.68 5.49 9.92
N THR A 130 -8.77 6.77 9.59
CA THR A 130 -8.64 7.24 8.20
C THR A 130 -7.37 8.09 8.13
N VAL A 131 -6.42 7.66 7.33
CA VAL A 131 -5.12 8.34 7.21
C VAL A 131 -5.05 9.03 5.86
N THR A 132 -4.83 10.34 5.88
CA THR A 132 -4.45 11.10 4.69
C THR A 132 -2.94 11.24 4.68
N ALA A 133 -2.30 10.76 3.62
CA ALA A 133 -0.87 10.93 3.42
C ALA A 133 -0.60 11.96 2.33
N ILE A 134 0.35 12.84 2.61
CA ILE A 134 0.79 13.93 1.73
C ILE A 134 2.27 13.70 1.41
N GLY A 135 2.61 13.79 0.15
CA GLY A 135 3.97 13.69 -0.34
C GLY A 135 4.22 14.59 -1.54
N HIS A 136 5.40 14.46 -2.14
CA HIS A 136 5.77 15.16 -3.36
C HIS A 136 6.65 14.25 -4.22
N LEU A 137 6.70 14.52 -5.52
CA LEU A 137 7.58 13.79 -6.43
C LEU A 137 9.02 14.29 -6.30
N GLN A 138 9.96 13.44 -6.69
CA GLN A 138 11.36 13.86 -6.83
C GLN A 138 11.49 14.90 -7.94
N PRO A 139 12.44 15.85 -7.83
CA PRO A 139 12.69 16.82 -8.89
C PRO A 139 12.90 16.15 -10.25
N GLY A 140 12.22 16.64 -11.29
CA GLY A 140 12.29 16.10 -12.65
C GLY A 140 11.51 14.81 -12.90
N CYS A 141 10.90 14.19 -11.87
CA CYS A 141 9.99 13.06 -12.04
C CYS A 141 8.56 13.53 -12.33
N LYS A 142 7.86 12.77 -13.17
CA LYS A 142 6.41 12.91 -13.38
C LYS A 142 5.67 11.82 -12.61
N PRO A 143 4.42 12.05 -12.21
CA PRO A 143 3.62 11.01 -11.58
C PRO A 143 3.45 9.83 -12.55
N VAL A 144 3.72 8.63 -12.07
CA VAL A 144 3.38 7.40 -12.77
C VAL A 144 2.01 6.95 -12.27
N THR A 145 1.16 6.56 -13.19
CA THR A 145 -0.22 6.13 -12.91
C THR A 145 -0.37 4.63 -13.22
N ARG A 146 -1.55 4.10 -12.99
CA ARG A 146 -1.90 2.72 -13.40
C ARG A 146 -2.05 2.57 -14.91
N SER A 147 -2.05 3.68 -15.67
CA SER A 147 -2.15 3.71 -17.13
C SER A 147 -0.81 4.06 -17.78
N GLY A 148 -0.64 3.70 -19.05
CA GLY A 148 0.55 4.04 -19.85
C GLY A 148 1.43 2.86 -20.21
N GLY A 149 1.14 1.66 -19.71
CA GLY A 149 1.77 0.41 -20.13
C GLY A 149 1.54 0.15 -21.61
N ARG A 150 2.48 -0.54 -22.27
CA ARG A 150 2.44 -0.85 -23.69
C ARG A 150 2.82 -2.31 -23.94
N GLY A 151 2.33 -2.87 -25.03
CA GLY A 151 2.78 -4.19 -25.46
C GLY A 151 4.30 -4.26 -25.58
N GLY A 152 4.87 -5.35 -25.07
CA GLY A 152 6.30 -5.56 -24.93
C GLY A 152 6.92 -5.12 -23.62
N ASP A 153 6.20 -4.37 -22.77
CA ASP A 153 6.68 -4.01 -21.43
C ASP A 153 6.80 -5.26 -20.54
N ILE A 154 7.77 -5.23 -19.65
CA ILE A 154 8.04 -6.29 -18.67
C ILE A 154 7.19 -6.03 -17.43
N LEU A 155 6.43 -7.03 -16.98
CA LEU A 155 5.66 -6.95 -15.74
C LEU A 155 6.56 -7.35 -14.56
N LEU A 156 6.67 -6.45 -13.59
CA LEU A 156 7.53 -6.56 -12.42
C LEU A 156 6.72 -6.61 -11.13
N ILE A 157 7.31 -7.21 -10.08
CA ILE A 157 6.85 -7.10 -8.69
C ILE A 157 8.03 -6.91 -7.74
N THR A 158 7.85 -6.10 -6.70
CA THR A 158 8.93 -5.74 -5.76
C THR A 158 9.27 -6.83 -4.75
N GLY A 159 8.36 -7.76 -4.46
CA GLY A 159 8.62 -8.81 -3.47
C GLY A 159 7.55 -9.89 -3.43
N PRO A 160 7.67 -10.84 -2.48
CA PRO A 160 6.83 -12.02 -2.40
C PRO A 160 5.41 -11.71 -1.90
N VAL A 161 4.42 -12.38 -2.51
CA VAL A 161 2.99 -12.21 -2.26
C VAL A 161 2.32 -13.46 -1.69
N GLY A 162 1.15 -13.25 -1.10
CA GLY A 162 0.28 -14.28 -0.55
C GLY A 162 0.52 -14.59 0.92
N GLY A 163 -0.54 -15.02 1.61
CA GLY A 163 -0.51 -15.30 3.04
C GLY A 163 -0.39 -14.06 3.93
N SER A 164 -0.63 -12.86 3.40
CA SER A 164 -0.53 -11.59 4.12
C SER A 164 -1.43 -11.58 5.37
N ARG A 165 -2.63 -12.13 5.25
CA ARG A 165 -3.64 -12.21 6.33
C ARG A 165 -3.23 -13.11 7.51
N ALA A 166 -2.16 -13.89 7.38
CA ALA A 166 -1.56 -14.62 8.51
C ALA A 166 -0.77 -13.71 9.48
N GLY A 167 -0.94 -12.40 9.38
CA GLY A 167 -0.40 -11.38 10.28
C GLY A 167 0.67 -10.47 9.65
N ARG A 168 1.15 -10.75 8.42
CA ARG A 168 2.11 -9.89 7.73
C ARG A 168 1.48 -8.54 7.36
N HIS A 169 0.21 -8.51 6.97
CA HIS A 169 -0.55 -7.29 6.68
C HIS A 169 -0.62 -6.29 7.85
N LEU A 170 -0.31 -6.71 9.07
CA LEU A 170 -0.27 -5.84 10.25
C LEU A 170 1.11 -5.20 10.51
N ARG A 171 2.12 -5.53 9.69
CA ARG A 171 3.52 -5.17 9.95
C ARG A 171 4.38 -5.04 8.68
N PHE A 172 3.75 -4.92 7.51
CA PHE A 172 4.50 -4.72 6.27
C PHE A 172 5.16 -3.34 6.24
N GLU A 173 6.27 -3.26 5.51
CA GLU A 173 6.96 -1.99 5.25
C GLU A 173 6.55 -1.46 3.88
N PRO A 174 6.07 -0.20 3.78
CA PRO A 174 5.67 0.39 2.50
C PRO A 174 6.88 0.52 1.57
N ARG A 175 6.73 0.13 0.32
CA ARG A 175 7.78 0.06 -0.72
C ARG A 175 8.18 1.43 -1.28
N LEU A 176 8.37 2.42 -0.40
CA LEU A 176 8.65 3.81 -0.79
C LEU A 176 9.98 3.99 -1.53
N ASN A 177 11.01 3.26 -1.14
CA ASN A 177 12.31 3.30 -1.81
C ASN A 177 12.22 2.67 -3.20
N GLU A 178 11.60 1.51 -3.28
CA GLU A 178 11.37 0.76 -4.50
C GLU A 178 10.48 1.55 -5.46
N GLY A 179 9.41 2.18 -4.98
CA GLY A 179 8.53 3.04 -5.78
C GLY A 179 9.28 4.20 -6.43
N ARG A 180 10.10 4.91 -5.65
CA ARG A 180 10.95 5.99 -6.18
C ARG A 180 11.98 5.49 -7.20
N LEU A 181 12.54 4.32 -6.95
CA LEU A 181 13.50 3.70 -7.84
C LEU A 181 12.85 3.28 -9.16
N LEU A 182 11.68 2.67 -9.12
CA LEU A 182 10.89 2.29 -10.29
C LEU A 182 10.53 3.52 -11.15
N VAL A 183 10.07 4.61 -10.52
CA VAL A 183 9.74 5.85 -11.24
C VAL A 183 10.98 6.45 -11.90
N ARG A 184 12.11 6.55 -11.21
CA ARG A 184 13.39 7.01 -11.80
C ARG A 184 13.88 6.11 -12.93
N SER A 185 13.63 4.82 -12.81
CA SER A 185 13.96 3.86 -13.86
C SER A 185 13.03 3.99 -15.07
N GLY A 186 11.97 4.78 -14.96
CA GLY A 186 11.05 5.14 -16.05
C GLY A 186 10.10 4.00 -16.39
N VAL A 187 9.54 3.35 -15.39
CA VAL A 187 8.36 2.50 -15.57
C VAL A 187 7.21 3.33 -16.14
N ARG A 188 6.35 2.70 -16.92
CA ARG A 188 5.23 3.37 -17.60
C ARG A 188 3.94 3.30 -16.81
N ALA A 189 3.77 2.26 -16.02
CA ALA A 189 2.63 2.09 -15.13
C ALA A 189 3.09 1.49 -13.81
N LEU A 190 2.41 1.84 -12.73
CA LEU A 190 2.78 1.46 -11.38
C LEU A 190 1.53 1.46 -10.49
N MET A 191 1.41 0.47 -9.62
CA MET A 191 0.42 0.43 -8.53
C MET A 191 0.88 -0.54 -7.44
N ASP A 192 0.25 -0.49 -6.26
CA ASP A 192 0.45 -1.48 -5.22
C ASP A 192 -0.55 -2.65 -5.32
N VAL A 193 -0.23 -3.75 -4.66
CA VAL A 193 -1.07 -4.96 -4.57
C VAL A 193 -1.85 -4.91 -3.25
N SER A 194 -3.07 -4.39 -3.31
CA SER A 194 -3.95 -4.23 -2.15
C SER A 194 -5.09 -5.24 -2.09
N ASP A 195 -5.70 -5.57 -3.23
CA ASP A 195 -6.90 -6.37 -3.30
C ASP A 195 -6.67 -7.80 -3.82
N GLY A 196 -5.42 -8.12 -4.15
CA GLY A 196 -4.96 -9.41 -4.66
C GLY A 196 -4.27 -9.25 -6.00
N LEU A 197 -3.17 -9.99 -6.17
CA LEU A 197 -2.29 -9.83 -7.34
C LEU A 197 -3.05 -10.00 -8.67
N ALA A 198 -3.94 -10.97 -8.76
CA ALA A 198 -4.69 -11.21 -10.00
C ALA A 198 -5.62 -10.03 -10.33
N LEU A 199 -6.38 -9.55 -9.34
CA LEU A 199 -7.30 -8.43 -9.53
C LEU A 199 -6.55 -7.13 -9.85
N ASP A 200 -5.45 -6.87 -9.17
CA ASP A 200 -4.67 -5.65 -9.36
C ASP A 200 -3.89 -5.68 -10.69
N CYS A 201 -3.40 -6.84 -11.13
CA CYS A 201 -2.86 -7.01 -12.47
C CYS A 201 -3.92 -6.79 -13.56
N ASP A 202 -5.16 -7.26 -13.38
CA ASP A 202 -6.25 -7.03 -14.34
C ASP A 202 -6.60 -5.54 -14.41
N ARG A 203 -6.65 -4.84 -13.27
CA ARG A 203 -6.85 -3.38 -13.22
C ARG A 203 -5.75 -2.62 -13.96
N LEU A 204 -4.49 -3.00 -13.74
CA LEU A 204 -3.33 -2.40 -14.43
C LEU A 204 -3.40 -2.64 -15.94
N ALA A 205 -3.79 -3.86 -16.36
CA ALA A 205 -4.01 -4.23 -17.74
C ALA A 205 -5.07 -3.36 -18.41
N ARG A 206 -6.25 -3.28 -17.79
CA ARG A 206 -7.39 -2.51 -18.32
C ARG A 206 -7.11 -1.01 -18.38
N GLN A 207 -6.49 -0.43 -17.36
CA GLN A 207 -6.15 0.98 -17.37
C GLN A 207 -5.04 1.33 -18.37
N SER A 208 -4.15 0.38 -18.66
CA SER A 208 -3.12 0.51 -19.69
C SER A 208 -3.58 0.06 -21.09
N GLN A 209 -4.81 -0.48 -21.24
CA GLN A 209 -5.38 -0.99 -22.51
C GLN A 209 -4.48 -2.06 -23.15
N VAL A 210 -3.97 -2.99 -22.37
CA VAL A 210 -3.10 -4.09 -22.80
C VAL A 210 -3.62 -5.43 -22.26
N ALA A 211 -3.20 -6.54 -22.85
CA ALA A 211 -3.26 -7.84 -22.19
C ALA A 211 -2.01 -8.02 -21.33
N LEU A 212 -2.15 -8.43 -20.07
CA LEU A 212 -1.03 -8.79 -19.19
C LEU A 212 -0.93 -10.31 -19.07
N GLU A 213 0.16 -10.89 -19.57
CA GLU A 213 0.54 -12.28 -19.34
C GLU A 213 1.26 -12.36 -18.00
N LEU A 214 0.64 -13.01 -16.99
CA LEU A 214 1.22 -13.30 -15.69
C LEU A 214 1.77 -14.74 -15.68
N THR A 215 3.07 -14.90 -15.51
CA THR A 215 3.75 -16.20 -15.46
C THR A 215 3.67 -16.76 -14.05
N LEU A 216 2.81 -17.74 -13.81
CA LEU A 216 2.53 -18.27 -12.48
C LEU A 216 3.76 -18.92 -11.83
N ASP A 217 4.58 -19.61 -12.61
CA ASP A 217 5.81 -20.25 -12.14
C ASP A 217 6.92 -19.26 -11.76
N ALA A 218 6.79 -17.99 -12.16
CA ALA A 218 7.75 -16.93 -11.85
C ALA A 218 7.35 -16.09 -10.63
N LEU A 219 6.20 -16.38 -10.00
CA LEU A 219 5.73 -15.62 -8.86
C LEU A 219 6.59 -15.86 -7.62
N PRO A 220 7.09 -14.80 -6.96
CA PRO A 220 7.72 -14.93 -5.67
C PRO A 220 6.62 -15.15 -4.60
N ILE A 221 6.33 -16.40 -4.28
CA ILE A 221 5.31 -16.76 -3.29
C ILE A 221 5.90 -16.67 -1.89
N HIS A 222 5.21 -15.98 -0.98
CA HIS A 222 5.65 -15.85 0.40
C HIS A 222 5.39 -17.16 1.18
N LYS A 223 6.32 -17.53 2.07
CA LYS A 223 6.21 -18.74 2.94
C LYS A 223 4.93 -18.78 3.77
N ASP A 224 4.31 -17.64 4.07
CA ASP A 224 3.04 -17.57 4.79
C ASP A 224 1.88 -18.06 3.93
N ALA A 225 1.96 -17.97 2.59
CA ALA A 225 0.98 -18.58 1.67
C ALA A 225 1.02 -20.12 1.75
N GLU A 226 2.21 -20.72 1.82
CA GLU A 226 2.35 -22.16 2.02
C GLU A 226 1.78 -22.63 3.35
N ARG A 227 1.95 -21.82 4.41
CA ARG A 227 1.41 -22.10 5.74
C ARG A 227 -0.13 -21.95 5.77
N ALA A 228 -0.67 -20.96 5.06
CA ALA A 228 -2.10 -20.75 4.92
C ALA A 228 -2.74 -21.91 4.16
N ALA A 229 -2.16 -22.31 3.03
CA ALA A 229 -2.61 -23.43 2.21
C ALA A 229 -2.70 -24.77 2.98
N LYS A 230 -1.73 -25.03 3.87
CA LYS A 230 -1.76 -26.20 4.75
C LYS A 230 -2.90 -26.18 5.77
N ARG A 231 -3.42 -24.99 6.13
CA ARG A 231 -4.49 -24.83 7.12
C ARG A 231 -5.88 -24.93 6.53
N ASP A 232 -6.09 -24.38 5.33
CA ASP A 232 -7.41 -24.31 4.71
C ASP A 232 -7.61 -25.26 3.53
N GLY A 233 -6.58 -26.02 3.15
CA GLY A 233 -6.65 -26.99 2.06
C GLY A 233 -6.57 -26.38 0.66
N SER A 234 -6.29 -25.08 0.55
CA SER A 234 -6.08 -24.40 -0.71
C SER A 234 -4.64 -24.59 -1.24
N THR A 235 -4.21 -23.77 -2.21
CA THR A 235 -2.83 -23.77 -2.71
C THR A 235 -2.12 -22.46 -2.36
N ALA A 236 -0.79 -22.51 -2.21
CA ALA A 236 0.02 -21.31 -2.02
C ALA A 236 -0.13 -20.32 -3.19
N LEU A 237 -0.31 -20.84 -4.42
CA LEU A 237 -0.60 -20.02 -5.59
C LEU A 237 -1.94 -19.31 -5.48
N SER A 238 -2.99 -19.97 -4.99
CA SER A 238 -4.30 -19.35 -4.76
C SER A 238 -4.19 -18.19 -3.78
N HIS A 239 -3.45 -18.35 -2.67
CA HIS A 239 -3.17 -17.28 -1.73
C HIS A 239 -2.39 -16.14 -2.36
N ALA A 240 -1.36 -16.42 -3.17
CA ALA A 240 -0.57 -15.42 -3.86
C ALA A 240 -1.39 -14.56 -4.83
N LEU A 241 -2.38 -15.17 -5.49
CA LEU A 241 -3.24 -14.47 -6.45
C LEU A 241 -4.36 -13.66 -5.80
N ASN A 242 -4.89 -14.11 -4.63
CA ASN A 242 -6.19 -13.65 -4.16
C ASN A 242 -6.24 -13.02 -2.75
N ASP A 243 -5.25 -13.23 -1.88
CA ASP A 243 -5.36 -12.78 -0.48
C ASP A 243 -5.46 -11.27 -0.32
N GLY A 244 -4.76 -10.52 -1.16
CA GLY A 244 -4.64 -9.07 -1.02
C GLY A 244 -3.81 -8.64 0.20
N GLU A 245 -3.77 -7.34 0.45
CA GLU A 245 -3.00 -6.70 1.54
C GLU A 245 -1.51 -7.08 1.58
N ASP A 246 -0.92 -7.39 0.41
CA ASP A 246 0.51 -7.66 0.27
C ASP A 246 1.31 -6.36 0.25
N HIS A 247 0.76 -5.30 -0.35
CA HIS A 247 1.35 -3.97 -0.50
C HIS A 247 2.76 -3.98 -1.13
N GLU A 248 3.01 -5.00 -1.97
CA GLU A 248 4.09 -4.97 -2.93
C GLU A 248 3.71 -4.07 -4.11
N LEU A 249 4.68 -3.61 -4.89
CA LEU A 249 4.42 -2.81 -6.09
C LEU A 249 4.50 -3.68 -7.34
N ILE A 250 3.53 -3.53 -8.25
CA ILE A 250 3.59 -4.05 -9.62
C ILE A 250 3.82 -2.91 -10.60
N ALA A 251 4.68 -3.14 -11.58
CA ALA A 251 5.09 -2.11 -12.53
C ALA A 251 5.27 -2.65 -13.95
N LEU A 252 5.10 -1.77 -14.94
CA LEU A 252 5.40 -2.05 -16.35
C LEU A 252 6.65 -1.29 -16.79
N LEU A 253 7.74 -2.04 -17.00
CA LEU A 253 9.04 -1.51 -17.42
C LEU A 253 9.22 -1.68 -18.93
N PRO A 254 9.60 -0.61 -19.68
CA PRO A 254 9.95 -0.74 -21.08
C PRO A 254 11.02 -1.82 -21.33
N ARG A 255 10.79 -2.70 -22.32
CA ARG A 255 11.74 -3.78 -22.66
C ARG A 255 13.16 -3.27 -22.94
N SER A 256 13.29 -2.07 -23.49
CA SER A 256 14.57 -1.42 -23.75
C SER A 256 15.40 -1.15 -22.49
N LYS A 257 14.75 -1.18 -21.31
CA LYS A 257 15.38 -0.94 -20.00
C LYS A 257 15.67 -2.24 -19.22
N ARG A 258 15.55 -3.40 -19.87
CA ARG A 258 15.76 -4.73 -19.25
C ARG A 258 17.11 -4.84 -18.50
N LYS A 259 18.15 -4.16 -18.97
CA LYS A 259 19.46 -4.17 -18.31
C LYS A 259 19.43 -3.72 -16.86
N LEU A 260 18.46 -2.86 -16.47
CA LEU A 260 18.30 -2.41 -15.08
C LEU A 260 17.94 -3.53 -14.09
N LEU A 261 17.56 -4.72 -14.59
CA LEU A 261 17.21 -5.90 -13.80
C LEU A 261 18.41 -6.87 -13.58
N GLU A 262 19.56 -6.60 -14.20
CA GLU A 262 20.75 -7.44 -14.09
C GLU A 262 21.43 -7.27 -12.71
N PRO A 263 22.22 -8.27 -12.24
CA PRO A 263 22.94 -8.15 -10.99
C PRO A 263 23.82 -6.89 -10.94
N GLY A 264 23.73 -6.12 -9.85
CA GLY A 264 24.46 -4.86 -9.67
C GLY A 264 23.72 -3.62 -10.20
N GLU A 265 22.65 -3.80 -10.94
CA GLU A 265 21.84 -2.70 -11.47
C GLU A 265 20.72 -2.29 -10.48
N PRO A 266 20.14 -1.08 -10.64
CA PRO A 266 19.18 -0.54 -9.68
C PRO A 266 17.97 -1.41 -9.38
N LEU A 267 17.48 -2.19 -10.33
CA LEU A 267 16.29 -3.04 -10.17
C LEU A 267 16.64 -4.54 -10.00
N ALA A 268 17.87 -4.89 -9.67
CA ALA A 268 18.30 -6.28 -9.53
C ALA A 268 17.51 -7.10 -8.47
N GLY A 269 16.90 -6.42 -7.48
CA GLY A 269 16.07 -7.06 -6.45
C GLY A 269 14.58 -7.18 -6.80
N VAL A 270 14.17 -6.74 -8.00
CA VAL A 270 12.78 -6.78 -8.45
C VAL A 270 12.53 -8.01 -9.31
N HIS A 271 11.41 -8.70 -9.10
CA HIS A 271 11.08 -9.95 -9.81
C HIS A 271 10.34 -9.68 -11.12
N VAL A 272 10.75 -10.37 -12.18
CA VAL A 272 10.01 -10.41 -13.45
C VAL A 272 8.94 -11.49 -13.35
N ILE A 273 7.67 -11.08 -13.42
CA ILE A 273 6.52 -11.99 -13.27
C ILE A 273 5.66 -12.11 -14.53
N GLY A 274 6.05 -11.45 -15.62
CA GLY A 274 5.27 -11.50 -16.85
C GLY A 274 5.61 -10.40 -17.84
N ARG A 275 4.65 -10.11 -18.69
CA ARG A 275 4.78 -9.08 -19.75
C ARG A 275 3.45 -8.56 -20.25
N ALA A 276 3.46 -7.36 -20.83
CA ALA A 276 2.33 -6.80 -21.55
C ALA A 276 2.34 -7.20 -23.04
N ARG A 277 1.16 -7.34 -23.62
CA ARG A 277 0.94 -7.65 -25.06
C ARG A 277 -0.05 -6.66 -25.66
N ASN A 278 0.18 -6.26 -26.91
CA ASN A 278 -0.81 -5.59 -27.75
C ASN A 278 -1.73 -6.64 -28.38
N GLN A 279 -2.68 -7.15 -27.61
CA GLN A 279 -3.63 -8.12 -28.10
C GLN A 279 -4.98 -7.97 -27.42
N THR A 280 -6.02 -8.54 -28.00
CA THR A 280 -7.35 -8.68 -27.41
C THR A 280 -7.54 -10.12 -26.95
N PRO A 281 -8.29 -10.33 -25.84
CA PRO A 281 -8.94 -9.29 -25.01
C PRO A 281 -7.95 -8.54 -24.13
N VAL A 282 -8.30 -7.30 -23.77
CA VAL A 282 -7.61 -6.49 -22.75
C VAL A 282 -7.95 -7.08 -21.37
N GLY A 283 -6.94 -7.30 -20.55
CA GLY A 283 -7.10 -7.86 -19.20
C GLY A 283 -5.96 -8.80 -18.83
N LEU A 284 -6.17 -9.58 -17.77
CA LEU A 284 -5.17 -10.51 -17.25
C LEU A 284 -5.29 -11.89 -17.92
N ILE A 285 -4.14 -12.43 -18.32
CA ILE A 285 -3.96 -13.80 -18.82
C ILE A 285 -3.01 -14.52 -17.86
N LEU A 286 -3.45 -15.64 -17.30
CA LEU A 286 -2.65 -16.52 -16.47
C LEU A 286 -1.88 -17.50 -17.36
N CYS A 287 -0.57 -17.62 -17.17
CA CYS A 287 0.31 -18.48 -17.96
C CYS A 287 1.02 -19.46 -17.03
N GLN A 288 0.86 -20.77 -17.30
CA GLN A 288 1.57 -21.85 -16.59
C GLN A 288 2.08 -22.88 -17.59
N GLY A 289 3.39 -23.03 -17.70
CA GLY A 289 3.98 -23.79 -18.81
C GLY A 289 3.48 -23.27 -20.15
N ASP A 290 2.89 -24.16 -20.97
CA ASP A 290 2.30 -23.82 -22.26
C ASP A 290 0.82 -23.38 -22.17
N SER A 291 0.20 -23.52 -21.00
CA SER A 291 -1.21 -23.13 -20.78
C SER A 291 -1.34 -21.63 -20.68
N ARG A 292 -2.40 -21.10 -21.29
CA ARG A 292 -2.81 -19.69 -21.22
C ARG A 292 -4.31 -19.62 -21.03
N GLU A 293 -4.72 -18.98 -19.95
CA GLU A 293 -6.11 -18.86 -19.57
C GLU A 293 -6.44 -17.41 -19.23
N GLU A 294 -7.53 -16.88 -19.79
CA GLU A 294 -8.05 -15.59 -19.38
C GLU A 294 -8.53 -15.66 -17.94
N TRP A 295 -8.10 -14.72 -17.12
CA TRP A 295 -8.55 -14.66 -15.75
C TRP A 295 -10.06 -14.40 -15.67
N SER A 296 -10.77 -15.27 -14.95
CA SER A 296 -12.24 -15.29 -14.91
C SER A 296 -12.88 -14.09 -14.19
N GLY A 297 -12.09 -13.19 -13.62
CA GLY A 297 -12.59 -12.08 -12.81
C GLY A 297 -13.02 -12.50 -11.39
N LYS A 298 -12.79 -13.75 -11.00
CA LYS A 298 -13.14 -14.28 -9.67
C LYS A 298 -11.90 -14.29 -8.78
N GLY A 299 -12.05 -13.77 -7.56
CA GLY A 299 -11.00 -13.68 -6.56
C GLY A 299 -10.58 -12.23 -6.27
N GLY A 300 -9.74 -12.08 -5.24
CA GLY A 300 -9.40 -10.79 -4.70
C GLY A 300 -10.50 -10.19 -3.81
N TRP A 301 -10.23 -9.04 -3.23
CA TRP A 301 -11.14 -8.34 -2.33
C TRP A 301 -11.94 -7.27 -3.09
N GLN A 302 -13.26 -7.23 -2.86
CA GLN A 302 -14.14 -6.18 -3.38
C GLN A 302 -15.06 -5.69 -2.27
N HIS A 303 -15.09 -4.38 -2.03
CA HIS A 303 -16.03 -3.80 -1.08
C HIS A 303 -17.47 -3.93 -1.58
N GLY A 304 -18.34 -4.49 -0.74
CA GLY A 304 -19.76 -4.64 -1.05
C GLY A 304 -20.10 -5.81 -1.97
N ALA A 305 -19.17 -6.73 -2.23
CA ALA A 305 -19.43 -7.98 -2.95
C ALA A 305 -19.83 -9.11 -2.00
#